data_df2d983eac53c0994a43ee2ccff20cb1
#
_entry.id   df2d983eac53c0994a43ee2ccff20cb1
#
_cell.length_a   1.000
_cell.length_b   1.000
_cell.length_c   1.000
_cell.angle_alpha   90.00
_cell.angle_beta   90.00
_cell.angle_gamma   90.00
#
_symmetry.space_group_name_H-M   'P 1'
#
loop_
_entity.id
_entity.type
_entity.pdbx_description
1 polymer ?
#
loop_
_entity_poly.entity_id
_entity_poly.type
_entity_poly.pdbx_seq_one_letter_code
_entity_poly.pdbx_strand_id
1 'polypeptide(L)'
;MMDCQPDVGTFKQIYDAGTPQLLWTEMVADLETPVATYLKLANSQPNSFLLESVTDGDVRGRYSMIGLDPDLIFRFKDGVCELNAQFDTDPEAFAHLDDAPLDGLRKVLQSSELDIPDNLPPMAAGIFGYLSYDMVRFMEDLPDTNPNVLQLPECLFIRPQLVAVFDSVTD
;
A
#
# COMPACT_ATOMS: atom_id res chain seq x y z
N MET A 1 8.62 25.27 -10.29
CA MET A 1 9.53 24.25 -9.73
C MET A 1 8.71 23.59 -8.61
N MET A 2 8.54 22.27 -8.63
CA MET A 2 7.84 21.59 -7.53
C MET A 2 8.64 21.79 -6.24
N ASP A 3 7.98 22.20 -5.18
CA ASP A 3 8.58 22.39 -3.86
C ASP A 3 8.47 21.05 -3.11
N CYS A 4 9.51 20.21 -3.23
CA CYS A 4 9.55 18.91 -2.57
C CYS A 4 10.04 19.05 -1.13
N GLN A 5 9.44 18.29 -0.24
CA GLN A 5 9.81 18.17 1.17
C GLN A 5 10.27 16.75 1.49
N PRO A 6 11.28 16.57 2.35
CA PRO A 6 12.15 17.63 2.87
C PRO A 6 13.01 18.25 1.78
N ASP A 7 13.65 19.39 2.05
CA ASP A 7 14.63 19.99 1.14
C ASP A 7 15.80 19.04 0.85
N VAL A 8 16.53 19.29 -0.24
CA VAL A 8 17.61 18.41 -0.72
C VAL A 8 18.70 18.18 0.34
N GLY A 9 19.01 19.19 1.16
CA GLY A 9 20.04 19.09 2.20
C GLY A 9 19.60 18.13 3.31
N THR A 10 18.39 18.31 3.81
CA THR A 10 17.78 17.46 4.83
C THR A 10 17.58 16.04 4.31
N PHE A 11 17.04 15.90 3.08
CA PHE A 11 16.90 14.60 2.44
C PHE A 11 18.21 13.82 2.41
N LYS A 12 19.29 14.50 1.96
CA LYS A 12 20.60 13.86 1.83
C LYS A 12 21.16 13.41 3.18
N GLN A 13 21.00 14.21 4.24
CA GLN A 13 21.48 13.84 5.58
C GLN A 13 20.79 12.57 6.09
N ILE A 14 19.47 12.48 5.92
CA ILE A 14 18.68 11.31 6.34
C ILE A 14 19.05 10.07 5.50
N TYR A 15 19.20 10.26 4.18
CA TYR A 15 19.60 9.21 3.25
C TYR A 15 20.98 8.65 3.56
N ASP A 16 21.98 9.52 3.78
CA ASP A 16 23.36 9.13 4.11
C ASP A 16 23.44 8.42 5.48
N ALA A 17 22.47 8.68 6.39
CA ALA A 17 22.30 7.96 7.64
C ALA A 17 21.62 6.58 7.49
N GLY A 18 21.13 6.23 6.28
CA GLY A 18 20.41 4.99 6.03
C GLY A 18 19.03 4.92 6.69
N THR A 19 18.43 6.07 6.99
CA THR A 19 17.12 6.13 7.65
C THR A 19 16.02 6.23 6.57
N PRO A 20 14.96 5.41 6.65
CA PRO A 20 13.79 5.54 5.78
C PRO A 20 13.14 6.92 5.92
N GLN A 21 12.66 7.48 4.81
CA GLN A 21 12.02 8.80 4.82
C GLN A 21 10.99 8.94 3.70
N LEU A 22 10.05 9.86 3.86
CA LEU A 22 9.13 10.29 2.82
C LEU A 22 9.69 11.49 2.07
N LEU A 23 9.55 11.46 0.74
CA LEU A 23 9.69 12.64 -0.11
C LEU A 23 8.30 12.99 -0.63
N TRP A 24 7.84 14.20 -0.41
CA TRP A 24 6.47 14.59 -0.75
C TRP A 24 6.37 16.01 -1.31
N THR A 25 5.29 16.28 -2.02
CA THR A 25 4.92 17.60 -2.53
C THR A 25 3.41 17.71 -2.58
N GLU A 26 2.89 18.91 -2.42
CA GLU A 26 1.47 19.22 -2.60
C GLU A 26 1.25 19.88 -3.96
N MET A 27 0.13 19.55 -4.58
CA MET A 27 -0.26 20.08 -5.87
C MET A 27 -1.76 20.39 -5.87
N VAL A 28 -2.12 21.55 -6.42
CA VAL A 28 -3.53 21.85 -6.70
C VAL A 28 -4.03 20.95 -7.82
N ALA A 29 -5.15 20.29 -7.62
CA ALA A 29 -5.68 19.27 -8.53
C ALA A 29 -7.14 19.57 -8.99
N ASP A 30 -7.55 20.84 -9.06
CA ASP A 30 -8.91 21.29 -9.36
C ASP A 30 -9.51 20.71 -10.67
N LEU A 31 -8.66 20.35 -11.61
CA LEU A 31 -9.08 19.79 -12.91
C LEU A 31 -8.90 18.26 -12.98
N GLU A 32 -8.45 17.63 -11.91
CA GLU A 32 -8.19 16.21 -11.88
C GLU A 32 -9.19 15.50 -10.98
N THR A 33 -9.50 14.26 -11.34
CA THR A 33 -10.26 13.35 -10.44
C THR A 33 -9.37 12.17 -10.06
N PRO A 34 -9.61 11.52 -8.92
CA PRO A 34 -8.86 10.33 -8.54
C PRO A 34 -8.83 9.27 -9.65
N VAL A 35 -9.97 9.01 -10.30
CA VAL A 35 -10.07 8.04 -11.39
C VAL A 35 -9.27 8.47 -12.62
N ALA A 36 -9.37 9.76 -13.04
CA ALA A 36 -8.61 10.25 -14.18
C ALA A 36 -7.10 10.20 -13.94
N THR A 37 -6.69 10.55 -12.72
CA THR A 37 -5.28 10.48 -12.29
C THR A 37 -4.79 9.04 -12.24
N TYR A 38 -5.58 8.11 -11.67
CA TYR A 38 -5.24 6.69 -11.68
C TYR A 38 -5.01 6.16 -13.10
N LEU A 39 -5.92 6.46 -14.03
CA LEU A 39 -5.78 6.02 -15.42
C LEU A 39 -4.53 6.61 -16.12
N LYS A 40 -4.14 7.82 -15.76
CA LYS A 40 -2.94 8.47 -16.32
C LYS A 40 -1.65 7.88 -15.72
N LEU A 41 -1.62 7.66 -14.40
CA LEU A 41 -0.42 7.24 -13.69
C LEU A 41 -0.20 5.72 -13.77
N ALA A 42 -1.25 4.93 -13.52
CA ALA A 42 -1.13 3.48 -13.48
C ALA A 42 -0.86 2.86 -14.85
N ASN A 43 -1.33 3.48 -15.94
CA ASN A 43 -1.09 3.03 -17.33
C ASN A 43 -1.23 1.49 -17.50
N SER A 44 -2.21 0.88 -16.83
CA SER A 44 -2.44 -0.57 -16.78
C SER A 44 -1.32 -1.38 -16.09
N GLN A 45 -0.48 -0.75 -15.27
CA GLN A 45 0.53 -1.47 -14.49
C GLN A 45 -0.13 -2.41 -13.46
N PRO A 46 0.36 -3.64 -13.32
CA PRO A 46 -0.12 -4.55 -12.29
C PRO A 46 0.27 -4.05 -10.89
N ASN A 47 -0.44 -4.54 -9.87
CA ASN A 47 -0.18 -4.22 -8.47
C ASN A 47 -0.28 -2.71 -8.15
N SER A 48 -1.14 -2.01 -8.87
CA SER A 48 -1.57 -0.64 -8.56
C SER A 48 -3.01 -0.66 -8.02
N PHE A 49 -3.38 0.35 -7.25
CA PHE A 49 -4.74 0.45 -6.72
C PHE A 49 -5.25 1.90 -6.70
N LEU A 50 -6.57 2.01 -6.72
CA LEU A 50 -7.32 3.21 -6.37
C LEU A 50 -8.30 2.84 -5.25
N LEU A 51 -8.21 3.52 -4.12
CA LEU A 51 -9.16 3.44 -3.02
C LEU A 51 -9.90 4.76 -2.91
N GLU A 52 -11.22 4.72 -3.05
CA GLU A 52 -12.09 5.88 -2.90
C GLU A 52 -12.99 5.68 -1.69
N SER A 53 -13.02 6.66 -0.80
CA SER A 53 -13.97 6.68 0.29
C SER A 53 -15.31 7.22 -0.20
N VAL A 54 -16.33 6.38 -0.18
CA VAL A 54 -17.72 6.76 -0.47
C VAL A 54 -18.54 6.53 0.80
N THR A 55 -19.14 7.60 1.31
CA THR A 55 -20.11 7.50 2.39
C THR A 55 -21.54 7.52 1.82
N ASP A 56 -22.45 6.78 2.43
CA ASP A 56 -23.88 6.81 2.06
C ASP A 56 -24.44 8.22 2.20
N GLY A 57 -25.00 8.75 1.12
CA GLY A 57 -25.58 10.09 1.04
C GLY A 57 -24.63 11.13 0.42
N ASP A 58 -24.94 12.41 0.61
CA ASP A 58 -24.24 13.57 -0.01
C ASP A 58 -22.85 13.87 0.59
N VAL A 59 -22.35 13.07 1.52
CA VAL A 59 -21.05 13.26 2.16
C VAL A 59 -20.02 12.39 1.46
N ARG A 60 -19.14 12.98 0.68
CA ARG A 60 -17.95 12.31 0.14
C ARG A 60 -16.99 11.98 1.28
N GLY A 61 -16.34 10.82 1.21
CA GLY A 61 -15.22 10.54 2.09
C GLY A 61 -14.09 11.53 1.82
N ARG A 62 -13.36 11.89 2.88
CA ARG A 62 -12.33 12.93 2.78
C ARG A 62 -11.20 12.56 1.83
N TYR A 63 -10.74 11.31 1.87
CA TYR A 63 -9.54 10.90 1.14
C TYR A 63 -9.86 9.88 0.05
N SER A 64 -9.24 10.07 -1.12
CA SER A 64 -9.03 9.03 -2.12
C SER A 64 -7.54 8.83 -2.30
N MET A 65 -7.10 7.59 -2.54
CA MET A 65 -5.68 7.31 -2.65
C MET A 65 -5.35 6.33 -3.77
N ILE A 66 -4.22 6.57 -4.39
CA ILE A 66 -3.64 5.76 -5.47
C ILE A 66 -2.29 5.27 -5.00
N GLY A 67 -2.04 3.97 -5.14
CA GLY A 67 -0.71 3.40 -4.88
C GLY A 67 -0.16 2.73 -6.12
N LEU A 68 1.12 2.95 -6.39
CA LEU A 68 1.84 2.51 -7.58
C LEU A 68 3.25 2.00 -7.24
N ASP A 69 3.82 1.24 -8.18
CA ASP A 69 5.21 0.82 -8.18
C ASP A 69 5.64 0.16 -6.85
N PRO A 70 5.06 -0.98 -6.46
CA PRO A 70 5.42 -1.62 -5.21
C PRO A 70 6.86 -2.14 -5.23
N ASP A 71 7.59 -1.92 -4.13
CA ASP A 71 8.89 -2.55 -3.89
C ASP A 71 8.77 -3.84 -3.08
N LEU A 72 7.63 -4.03 -2.40
CA LEU A 72 7.39 -5.19 -1.56
C LEU A 72 5.97 -5.74 -1.80
N ILE A 73 5.89 -7.08 -1.95
CA ILE A 73 4.63 -7.82 -1.94
C ILE A 73 4.70 -8.95 -0.93
N PHE A 74 3.75 -8.96 0.01
CA PHE A 74 3.47 -10.08 0.91
C PHE A 74 2.19 -10.76 0.47
N ARG A 75 2.21 -12.10 0.38
CA ARG A 75 1.02 -12.89 0.08
C ARG A 75 0.96 -14.17 0.89
N PHE A 76 -0.25 -14.60 1.19
CA PHE A 76 -0.54 -15.93 1.68
C PHE A 76 -1.50 -16.60 0.71
N LYS A 77 -1.10 -17.75 0.20
CA LYS A 77 -1.88 -18.51 -0.78
C LYS A 77 -1.64 -20.02 -0.60
N ASP A 78 -2.72 -20.81 -0.64
CA ASP A 78 -2.65 -22.27 -0.60
C ASP A 78 -1.79 -22.81 0.57
N GLY A 79 -1.87 -22.17 1.74
CA GLY A 79 -1.12 -22.56 2.93
C GLY A 79 0.32 -22.05 3.00
N VAL A 80 0.77 -21.23 2.07
CA VAL A 80 2.15 -20.75 1.98
C VAL A 80 2.20 -19.22 2.13
N CYS A 81 3.05 -18.76 3.08
CA CYS A 81 3.44 -17.36 3.16
C CYS A 81 4.62 -17.08 2.24
N GLU A 82 4.53 -16.03 1.45
CA GLU A 82 5.58 -15.59 0.55
C GLU A 82 5.80 -14.08 0.65
N LEU A 83 7.06 -13.69 0.56
CA LEU A 83 7.48 -12.29 0.56
C LEU A 83 8.43 -12.04 -0.62
N ASN A 84 8.13 -11.02 -1.41
CA ASN A 84 9.09 -10.41 -2.31
C ASN A 84 9.40 -8.99 -1.80
N ALA A 85 10.61 -8.75 -1.30
CA ALA A 85 11.06 -7.46 -0.76
C ALA A 85 11.93 -6.67 -1.75
N GLN A 86 11.94 -7.09 -3.01
CA GLN A 86 12.65 -6.42 -4.12
C GLN A 86 11.81 -6.51 -5.41
N PHE A 87 10.50 -6.36 -5.27
CA PHE A 87 9.55 -6.58 -6.36
C PHE A 87 9.75 -5.59 -7.53
N ASP A 88 10.23 -4.41 -7.24
CA ASP A 88 10.59 -3.38 -8.23
C ASP A 88 11.75 -3.77 -9.15
N THR A 89 12.65 -4.62 -8.67
CA THR A 89 13.85 -5.06 -9.42
C THR A 89 13.76 -6.50 -9.91
N ASP A 90 13.07 -7.36 -9.15
CA ASP A 90 12.85 -8.78 -9.51
C ASP A 90 11.44 -9.23 -9.08
N PRO A 91 10.44 -9.15 -9.98
CA PRO A 91 9.07 -9.53 -9.69
C PRO A 91 8.86 -11.01 -9.33
N GLU A 92 9.83 -11.89 -9.65
CA GLU A 92 9.73 -13.32 -9.38
C GLU A 92 10.45 -13.76 -8.10
N ALA A 93 11.15 -12.85 -7.42
CA ALA A 93 11.97 -13.16 -6.24
C ALA A 93 11.13 -13.37 -4.95
N PHE A 94 10.10 -14.21 -5.02
CA PHE A 94 9.34 -14.61 -3.85
C PHE A 94 10.10 -15.63 -3.01
N ALA A 95 10.30 -15.30 -1.74
CA ALA A 95 10.86 -16.16 -0.72
C ALA A 95 9.76 -16.72 0.19
N HIS A 96 9.81 -18.02 0.48
CA HIS A 96 8.93 -18.62 1.48
C HIS A 96 9.26 -18.12 2.88
N LEU A 97 8.22 -17.88 3.67
CA LEU A 97 8.31 -17.60 5.09
C LEU A 97 7.72 -18.78 5.87
N ASP A 98 8.46 -19.26 6.87
CA ASP A 98 7.99 -20.32 7.76
C ASP A 98 7.01 -19.83 8.85
N ASP A 99 6.60 -18.58 8.76
CA ASP A 99 5.71 -17.93 9.70
C ASP A 99 4.24 -18.29 9.43
N ALA A 100 3.44 -18.29 10.50
CA ALA A 100 1.98 -18.23 10.34
C ALA A 100 1.59 -16.91 9.64
N PRO A 101 0.51 -16.88 8.82
CA PRO A 101 0.22 -15.75 7.95
C PRO A 101 0.06 -14.41 8.66
N LEU A 102 -0.55 -14.39 9.84
CA LEU A 102 -0.70 -13.17 10.63
C LEU A 102 0.62 -12.72 11.27
N ASP A 103 1.52 -13.63 11.62
CA ASP A 103 2.83 -13.29 12.19
C ASP A 103 3.78 -12.80 11.09
N GLY A 104 3.73 -13.41 9.90
CA GLY A 104 4.43 -12.91 8.72
C GLY A 104 3.99 -11.49 8.37
N LEU A 105 2.67 -11.22 8.34
CA LEU A 105 2.14 -9.89 8.09
C LEU A 105 2.59 -8.88 9.16
N ARG A 106 2.62 -9.24 10.45
CA ARG A 106 3.13 -8.36 11.52
C ARG A 106 4.60 -7.99 11.32
N LYS A 107 5.42 -8.93 10.89
CA LYS A 107 6.85 -8.66 10.59
C LYS A 107 6.98 -7.69 9.42
N VAL A 108 6.17 -7.84 8.38
CA VAL A 108 6.15 -6.92 7.23
C VAL A 108 5.71 -5.53 7.66
N LEU A 109 4.66 -5.42 8.49
CA LEU A 109 4.23 -4.13 9.06
C LEU A 109 5.37 -3.46 9.83
N GLN A 110 6.01 -4.17 10.76
CA GLN A 110 7.11 -3.64 11.57
C GLN A 110 8.31 -3.20 10.71
N SER A 111 8.66 -3.97 9.67
CA SER A 111 9.75 -3.62 8.75
C SER A 111 9.42 -2.46 7.81
N SER A 112 8.14 -2.09 7.72
CA SER A 112 7.64 -1.01 6.87
C SER A 112 7.23 0.23 7.67
N GLU A 113 7.49 0.25 8.97
CA GLU A 113 7.25 1.42 9.81
C GLU A 113 8.08 2.62 9.34
N LEU A 114 7.43 3.76 9.26
CA LEU A 114 8.00 5.01 8.80
C LEU A 114 7.36 6.17 9.58
N ASP A 115 8.18 7.12 10.01
CA ASP A 115 7.68 8.34 10.62
C ASP A 115 7.02 9.22 9.54
N ILE A 116 5.70 9.36 9.66
CA ILE A 116 4.91 10.23 8.77
C ILE A 116 4.82 11.61 9.41
N PRO A 117 5.20 12.69 8.72
CA PRO A 117 5.03 14.05 9.22
C PRO A 117 3.58 14.35 9.60
N ASP A 118 3.37 15.06 10.72
CA ASP A 118 2.03 15.37 11.29
C ASP A 118 1.10 16.11 10.32
N ASN A 119 1.64 16.82 9.35
CA ASN A 119 0.90 17.54 8.33
C ASN A 119 0.44 16.66 7.15
N LEU A 120 0.90 15.41 7.08
CA LEU A 120 0.48 14.48 6.04
C LEU A 120 -0.65 13.57 6.53
N PRO A 121 -1.52 13.10 5.64
CA PRO A 121 -2.49 12.07 5.97
C PRO A 121 -1.80 10.79 6.47
N PRO A 122 -2.36 10.09 7.46
CA PRO A 122 -1.74 8.88 8.02
C PRO A 122 -1.57 7.74 7.01
N MET A 123 -2.27 7.81 5.86
CA MET A 123 -2.15 6.88 4.76
C MET A 123 -1.14 7.32 3.68
N ALA A 124 -0.32 8.34 3.93
CA ALA A 124 0.71 8.78 2.98
C ALA A 124 1.80 7.73 2.74
N ALA A 125 1.96 6.79 3.65
CA ALA A 125 2.84 5.62 3.50
C ALA A 125 2.26 4.41 4.24
N GLY A 126 2.80 3.23 3.94
CA GLY A 126 2.42 1.98 4.60
C GLY A 126 2.26 0.82 3.63
N ILE A 127 1.61 -0.23 4.09
CA ILE A 127 1.22 -1.37 3.25
C ILE A 127 -0.28 -1.34 3.00
N PHE A 128 -0.69 -1.72 1.80
CA PHE A 128 -2.08 -1.70 1.35
C PHE A 128 -2.43 -3.05 0.76
N GLY A 129 -3.65 -3.52 1.04
CA GLY A 129 -4.04 -4.83 0.55
C GLY A 129 -5.34 -5.31 1.15
N TYR A 130 -5.49 -6.63 1.19
CA TYR A 130 -6.69 -7.26 1.74
C TYR A 130 -6.36 -8.52 2.52
N LEU A 131 -7.23 -8.81 3.47
CA LEU A 131 -7.43 -10.11 4.09
C LEU A 131 -8.77 -10.64 3.60
N SER A 132 -8.79 -11.83 2.99
CA SER A 132 -10.05 -12.48 2.63
C SER A 132 -10.80 -12.91 3.90
N TYR A 133 -12.08 -13.21 3.75
CA TYR A 133 -12.89 -13.74 4.85
C TYR A 133 -12.29 -15.04 5.42
N ASP A 134 -11.69 -15.86 4.57
CA ASP A 134 -11.10 -17.16 4.94
C ASP A 134 -9.92 -17.04 5.92
N MET A 135 -9.28 -15.87 6.01
CA MET A 135 -8.25 -15.60 7.01
C MET A 135 -8.77 -15.71 8.46
N VAL A 136 -10.09 -15.65 8.68
CA VAL A 136 -10.70 -15.87 9.99
C VAL A 136 -10.37 -17.26 10.57
N ARG A 137 -10.09 -18.26 9.72
CA ARG A 137 -9.71 -19.62 10.14
C ARG A 137 -8.36 -19.68 10.87
N PHE A 138 -7.54 -18.64 10.77
CA PHE A 138 -6.32 -18.50 11.57
C PHE A 138 -6.57 -17.88 12.96
N MET A 139 -7.80 -17.45 13.23
CA MET A 139 -8.21 -16.86 14.49
C MET A 139 -9.25 -17.73 15.20
N GLU A 140 -10.07 -18.49 14.44
CA GLU A 140 -11.16 -19.28 14.95
C GLU A 140 -11.25 -20.64 14.23
N ASP A 141 -11.74 -21.65 14.94
CA ASP A 141 -11.96 -23.00 14.38
C ASP A 141 -13.26 -23.03 13.58
N LEU A 142 -13.16 -22.77 12.29
CA LEU A 142 -14.30 -22.78 11.36
C LEU A 142 -14.10 -23.85 10.27
N PRO A 143 -15.18 -24.54 9.85
CA PRO A 143 -15.09 -25.56 8.82
C PRO A 143 -14.74 -24.95 7.45
N ASP A 144 -13.88 -25.65 6.71
CA ASP A 144 -13.52 -25.35 5.32
C ASP A 144 -14.27 -26.28 4.38
N THR A 145 -15.51 -25.93 4.07
CA THR A 145 -16.40 -26.77 3.26
C THR A 145 -16.64 -26.24 1.85
N ASN A 146 -16.26 -24.98 1.58
CA ASN A 146 -16.54 -24.34 0.30
C ASN A 146 -15.33 -24.46 -0.65
N PRO A 147 -15.57 -24.75 -1.95
CA PRO A 147 -14.47 -24.78 -2.91
C PRO A 147 -13.90 -23.38 -3.15
N ASN A 148 -12.57 -23.26 -3.19
CA ASN A 148 -11.89 -22.05 -3.62
C ASN A 148 -11.94 -21.92 -5.14
N VAL A 149 -13.02 -21.29 -5.66
CA VAL A 149 -13.28 -21.18 -7.11
C VAL A 149 -12.38 -20.11 -7.76
N LEU A 150 -12.10 -19.03 -7.05
CA LEU A 150 -11.36 -17.89 -7.59
C LEU A 150 -9.84 -18.08 -7.56
N GLN A 151 -9.34 -18.98 -6.71
CA GLN A 151 -7.91 -19.27 -6.54
C GLN A 151 -7.08 -18.00 -6.29
N LEU A 152 -7.67 -16.99 -5.64
CA LEU A 152 -6.98 -15.79 -5.21
C LEU A 152 -6.18 -16.06 -3.93
N PRO A 153 -5.13 -15.30 -3.64
CA PRO A 153 -4.49 -15.31 -2.33
C PRO A 153 -5.50 -15.00 -1.22
N GLU A 154 -5.43 -15.69 -0.09
CA GLU A 154 -6.22 -15.39 1.11
C GLU A 154 -5.80 -14.06 1.75
N CYS A 155 -4.54 -13.67 1.53
CA CYS A 155 -3.98 -12.40 1.98
C CYS A 155 -3.03 -11.86 0.92
N LEU A 156 -3.15 -10.59 0.60
CA LEU A 156 -2.21 -9.88 -0.28
C LEU A 156 -2.03 -8.45 0.21
N PHE A 157 -0.78 -8.06 0.45
CA PHE A 157 -0.40 -6.68 0.77
C PHE A 157 0.78 -6.24 -0.09
N ILE A 158 0.75 -5.01 -0.53
CA ILE A 158 1.82 -4.35 -1.27
C ILE A 158 2.31 -3.11 -0.51
N ARG A 159 3.58 -2.77 -0.65
CA ARG A 159 4.15 -1.49 -0.22
C ARG A 159 4.44 -0.64 -1.45
N PRO A 160 3.59 0.34 -1.79
CA PRO A 160 3.82 1.20 -2.93
C PRO A 160 4.97 2.16 -2.66
N GLN A 161 5.80 2.42 -3.65
CA GLN A 161 6.83 3.47 -3.60
C GLN A 161 6.24 4.85 -3.89
N LEU A 162 5.12 4.92 -4.60
CA LEU A 162 4.43 6.15 -4.90
C LEU A 162 2.99 6.07 -4.40
N VAL A 163 2.61 7.05 -3.57
CA VAL A 163 1.23 7.23 -3.09
C VAL A 163 0.76 8.63 -3.44
N ALA A 164 -0.36 8.73 -4.17
CA ALA A 164 -1.04 10.01 -4.38
C ALA A 164 -2.32 10.02 -3.53
N VAL A 165 -2.47 11.06 -2.71
CA VAL A 165 -3.63 11.26 -1.84
C VAL A 165 -4.40 12.50 -2.28
N PHE A 166 -5.68 12.34 -2.54
CA PHE A 166 -6.62 13.43 -2.75
C PHE A 166 -7.35 13.72 -1.44
N ASP A 167 -7.31 14.97 -1.01
CA ASP A 167 -8.05 15.45 0.16
C ASP A 167 -9.18 16.38 -0.32
N SER A 168 -10.42 15.93 -0.25
CA SER A 168 -11.58 16.69 -0.72
C SER A 168 -12.00 17.86 0.19
N VAL A 169 -11.26 18.13 1.24
CA VAL A 169 -11.55 19.18 2.23
C VAL A 169 -10.59 20.37 2.11
N THR A 170 -9.39 20.13 1.61
CA THR A 170 -8.33 21.14 1.52
C THR A 170 -8.07 21.64 0.10
N ASP A 171 -9.05 21.44 -0.82
CA ASP A 171 -9.00 21.89 -2.23
C ASP A 171 -8.49 23.31 -2.40
#